data_eaabf20df3ba9121a9855f76fc49eb75
#
_entry.id   eaabf20df3ba9121a9855f76fc49eb75
#
_cell.length_a   1.000
_cell.length_b   1.000
_cell.length_c   1.000
_cell.angle_alpha   90.00
_cell.angle_beta   90.00
_cell.angle_gamma   90.00
#
_symmetry.space_group_name_H-M   'P 1'
#
loop_
_entity.id
_entity.type
_entity.pdbx_description
1 polymer ?
#
loop_
_entity_poly.entity_id
_entity_poly.type
_entity_poly.pdbx_seq_one_letter_code
_entity_poly.pdbx_strand_id
1 'polypeptide(L)'
;MKNVFFVLLVAFSVFRCAVRPESKNTPAFQVSFPAEVGGQPQDGRLILLLSTNNKQEPRFQYNFGVDTQLGFGMDVDGMKPGQEIMVGDSAFGFPIRKISDIPPGEYYVQAIINRYETFKLKSGKTVKLPPDQGEGQHWNTKPGNFYSRPFKITIDSVMTEPIRVVMDQVIPPVKEPTDTKYVKHIKIQSKMLTEFWGQPTYLGAHVLLPEGFDSHPKSKYPLMIYHGHFPSDFGGFSTEPPPANMDTSDYSERFGIYGYNKIQAQEAYNFYKQWTSKNFPRFLVVEIQHANPYYDDSYAVNSQNIGPYGDAIMYELLPEIERQFRGIGEGWARFTYGGSTGGWEALAVQMFYPDDFNGCFAACPDPIDFRSLCLVDIYKDKNAFWYDSEFKKLPRPSHRNYLGQIQATMEENNHYELVLGTKTRSGEQWDIWEAVYSPQGDDGYPKRIFNKETGEIDRSVANYWKENYDLRYILQRDWKSLGPKLQGKLHIYCGDMDNYYLNNAVYQMEAFLKTTKNPFYGGEVDYGDRAEHCWNGDHVNPNYLSRLRYNTMYLPKILKRIQESAPKGADIKSWRY
;
A
#
# COMPACT_ATOMS: atom_id res chain seq x y z
N MET A 1 3.99 -82.59 55.26
CA MET A 1 3.35 -81.24 55.36
C MET A 1 3.36 -80.61 53.99
N LYS A 2 2.22 -80.63 53.30
CA LYS A 2 2.07 -80.17 51.94
C LYS A 2 1.40 -78.79 51.99
N ASN A 3 2.10 -77.71 51.50
CA ASN A 3 1.52 -76.39 51.36
C ASN A 3 0.84 -76.29 49.99
N VAL A 4 -0.46 -76.05 50.02
CA VAL A 4 -1.27 -75.72 48.83
C VAL A 4 -1.34 -74.20 48.69
N PHE A 5 -0.81 -73.66 47.59
CA PHE A 5 -0.97 -72.24 47.21
C PHE A 5 -2.26 -72.14 46.39
N PHE A 6 -3.19 -71.30 46.87
CA PHE A 6 -4.37 -70.88 46.13
C PHE A 6 -4.02 -69.64 45.35
N VAL A 7 -4.07 -69.68 43.99
CA VAL A 7 -3.93 -68.56 43.14
C VAL A 7 -5.31 -68.00 42.80
N LEU A 8 -5.64 -66.82 43.31
CA LEU A 8 -6.86 -66.09 42.95
C LEU A 8 -6.64 -65.35 41.62
N LEU A 9 -7.32 -65.82 40.56
CA LEU A 9 -7.38 -65.06 39.26
C LEU A 9 -8.47 -64.01 39.38
N VAL A 10 -8.03 -62.68 39.45
CA VAL A 10 -8.93 -61.55 39.32
C VAL A 10 -9.02 -61.18 37.85
N ALA A 11 -10.17 -61.45 37.22
CA ALA A 11 -10.47 -61.02 35.86
C ALA A 11 -10.82 -59.53 35.87
N PHE A 12 -9.91 -58.69 35.39
CA PHE A 12 -10.18 -57.26 35.08
C PHE A 12 -10.94 -57.18 33.75
N SER A 13 -12.24 -56.92 33.81
CA SER A 13 -13.06 -56.57 32.67
C SER A 13 -12.76 -55.14 32.31
N VAL A 14 -11.91 -54.90 31.28
CA VAL A 14 -11.67 -53.59 30.71
C VAL A 14 -12.87 -53.24 29.83
N PHE A 15 -13.81 -52.47 30.40
CA PHE A 15 -14.79 -51.75 29.58
C PHE A 15 -14.05 -50.71 28.75
N ARG A 16 -13.74 -51.03 27.49
CA ARG A 16 -13.39 -50.04 26.50
C ARG A 16 -14.66 -49.24 26.16
N CYS A 17 -14.82 -48.08 26.80
CA CYS A 17 -15.68 -47.03 26.24
C CYS A 17 -15.08 -46.62 24.89
N ALA A 18 -15.64 -47.14 23.81
CA ALA A 18 -15.39 -46.62 22.49
C ALA A 18 -16.03 -45.22 22.43
N VAL A 19 -15.24 -44.19 22.71
CA VAL A 19 -15.61 -42.83 22.36
C VAL A 19 -15.69 -42.84 20.82
N ARG A 20 -16.91 -42.93 20.29
CA ARG A 20 -17.14 -42.58 18.87
C ARG A 20 -16.63 -41.16 18.71
N PRO A 21 -15.75 -40.89 17.75
CA PRO A 21 -15.46 -39.48 17.41
C PRO A 21 -16.81 -38.89 16.99
N GLU A 22 -17.31 -37.93 17.75
CA GLU A 22 -18.37 -37.04 17.29
C GLU A 22 -17.86 -36.47 15.99
N SER A 23 -18.54 -36.78 14.89
CA SER A 23 -18.31 -36.05 13.63
C SER A 23 -18.70 -34.60 13.93
N LYS A 24 -17.72 -33.76 14.21
CA LYS A 24 -17.96 -32.32 14.25
C LYS A 24 -18.57 -31.96 12.91
N ASN A 25 -19.84 -31.61 12.89
CA ASN A 25 -20.48 -31.04 11.70
C ASN A 25 -19.80 -29.70 11.48
N THR A 26 -18.95 -29.64 10.46
CA THR A 26 -18.18 -28.45 10.11
C THR A 26 -19.09 -27.45 9.41
N PRO A 27 -19.16 -26.19 9.86
CA PRO A 27 -19.84 -25.16 9.09
C PRO A 27 -19.32 -25.15 7.66
N ALA A 28 -20.21 -25.07 6.70
CA ALA A 28 -19.87 -24.97 5.30
C ALA A 28 -20.72 -23.88 4.66
N PHE A 29 -20.17 -23.20 3.65
CA PHE A 29 -20.88 -22.15 2.95
C PHE A 29 -20.94 -22.47 1.46
N GLN A 30 -22.12 -22.31 0.88
CA GLN A 30 -22.33 -22.41 -0.55
C GLN A 30 -22.47 -21.00 -1.13
N VAL A 31 -21.47 -20.56 -1.89
CA VAL A 31 -21.45 -19.23 -2.47
C VAL A 31 -21.74 -19.31 -3.96
N SER A 32 -22.65 -18.47 -4.45
CA SER A 32 -23.02 -18.37 -5.86
C SER A 32 -23.28 -16.92 -6.26
N PHE A 33 -23.40 -16.67 -7.56
CA PHE A 33 -23.93 -15.43 -8.11
C PHE A 33 -24.95 -15.73 -9.20
N PRO A 34 -26.03 -14.95 -9.35
CA PRO A 34 -27.04 -15.18 -10.36
C PRO A 34 -26.67 -14.52 -11.70
N ALA A 35 -27.31 -14.94 -12.79
CA ALA A 35 -27.02 -14.44 -14.13
C ALA A 35 -27.33 -12.94 -14.31
N GLU A 36 -28.17 -12.38 -13.47
CA GLU A 36 -28.55 -10.95 -13.47
C GLU A 36 -27.39 -10.01 -13.14
N VAL A 37 -26.42 -10.45 -12.33
CA VAL A 37 -25.22 -9.66 -12.00
C VAL A 37 -24.04 -9.95 -12.91
N GLY A 38 -24.02 -11.12 -13.56
CA GLY A 38 -22.95 -11.49 -14.50
C GLY A 38 -23.31 -12.70 -15.35
N GLY A 39 -23.49 -12.50 -16.66
CA GLY A 39 -23.86 -13.58 -17.60
C GLY A 39 -22.71 -14.48 -18.06
N GLN A 40 -21.47 -14.16 -17.68
CA GLN A 40 -20.27 -14.91 -18.09
C GLN A 40 -19.58 -15.55 -16.89
N PRO A 41 -18.85 -16.67 -17.11
CA PRO A 41 -17.99 -17.24 -16.06
C PRO A 41 -16.98 -16.20 -15.52
N GLN A 42 -16.68 -16.27 -14.24
CA GLN A 42 -15.79 -15.35 -13.53
C GLN A 42 -14.54 -16.04 -13.02
N ASP A 43 -13.40 -15.42 -13.23
CA ASP A 43 -12.14 -15.70 -12.53
C ASP A 43 -11.97 -14.69 -11.40
N GLY A 44 -11.41 -15.09 -10.26
CA GLY A 44 -11.18 -14.14 -9.18
C GLY A 44 -10.81 -14.76 -7.85
N ARG A 45 -10.74 -13.91 -6.85
CA ARG A 45 -10.62 -14.29 -5.45
C ARG A 45 -11.97 -14.23 -4.77
N LEU A 46 -12.52 -15.37 -4.41
CA LEU A 46 -13.73 -15.47 -3.61
C LEU A 46 -13.34 -15.31 -2.12
N ILE A 47 -13.94 -14.32 -1.46
CA ILE A 47 -13.68 -13.98 -0.06
C ILE A 47 -14.99 -14.08 0.71
N LEU A 48 -15.01 -14.95 1.72
CA LEU A 48 -16.11 -15.09 2.68
C LEU A 48 -15.72 -14.35 3.95
N LEU A 49 -16.61 -13.51 4.45
CA LEU A 49 -16.38 -12.62 5.59
C LEU A 49 -17.45 -12.86 6.66
N LEU A 50 -17.03 -12.94 7.91
CA LEU A 50 -17.94 -13.07 9.05
C LEU A 50 -17.59 -12.03 10.11
N SER A 51 -18.57 -11.24 10.52
CA SER A 51 -18.42 -10.24 11.57
C SER A 51 -19.30 -10.53 12.77
N THR A 52 -18.79 -10.32 13.97
CA THR A 52 -19.53 -10.48 15.24
C THR A 52 -20.46 -9.29 15.51
N ASN A 53 -20.43 -8.25 14.68
CA ASN A 53 -21.24 -7.05 14.82
C ASN A 53 -21.65 -6.50 13.45
N ASN A 54 -22.61 -5.54 13.44
CA ASN A 54 -23.14 -4.89 12.25
C ASN A 54 -22.85 -3.36 12.22
N LYS A 55 -21.75 -2.92 12.84
CA LYS A 55 -21.35 -1.51 12.82
C LYS A 55 -21.11 -1.01 11.40
N GLN A 56 -20.57 -1.89 10.55
CA GLN A 56 -20.37 -1.71 9.12
C GLN A 56 -20.60 -3.05 8.42
N GLU A 57 -20.62 -3.08 7.08
CA GLU A 57 -20.58 -4.34 6.33
C GLU A 57 -19.30 -5.11 6.66
N PRO A 58 -19.31 -6.46 6.73
CA PRO A 58 -18.13 -7.27 7.04
C PRO A 58 -16.90 -6.95 6.18
N ARG A 59 -17.08 -6.62 4.89
CA ARG A 59 -15.99 -6.24 3.98
C ARG A 59 -15.23 -4.96 4.38
N PHE A 60 -15.80 -4.13 5.26
CA PHE A 60 -15.17 -2.94 5.80
C PHE A 60 -14.64 -3.10 7.22
N GLN A 61 -14.80 -4.31 7.80
CA GLN A 61 -14.33 -4.64 9.14
C GLN A 61 -13.18 -5.66 9.11
N TYR A 62 -12.72 -6.06 7.93
CA TYR A 62 -11.62 -6.98 7.73
C TYR A 62 -10.30 -6.22 7.52
N ASN A 63 -9.34 -6.41 8.41
CA ASN A 63 -8.02 -5.76 8.43
C ASN A 63 -6.98 -6.69 9.09
N PHE A 64 -5.74 -6.25 9.26
CA PHE A 64 -4.68 -7.01 9.94
C PHE A 64 -4.50 -6.66 11.44
N GLY A 65 -5.32 -5.77 11.98
CA GLY A 65 -5.24 -5.31 13.37
C GLY A 65 -5.91 -6.27 14.36
N VAL A 66 -5.78 -5.95 15.64
CA VAL A 66 -6.31 -6.76 16.76
C VAL A 66 -7.83 -6.83 16.81
N ASP A 67 -8.53 -5.92 16.15
CA ASP A 67 -9.99 -5.84 16.08
C ASP A 67 -10.59 -6.45 14.80
N THR A 68 -9.76 -7.09 13.98
CA THR A 68 -10.18 -7.67 12.70
C THR A 68 -11.30 -8.70 12.88
N GLN A 69 -12.16 -8.80 11.89
CA GLN A 69 -13.17 -9.82 11.78
C GLN A 69 -12.66 -11.04 10.98
N LEU A 70 -13.48 -12.08 10.78
CA LEU A 70 -13.03 -13.30 10.13
C LEU A 70 -13.10 -13.18 8.60
N GLY A 71 -12.04 -13.59 7.92
CA GLY A 71 -11.99 -13.69 6.47
C GLY A 71 -11.46 -15.04 5.99
N PHE A 72 -12.04 -15.57 4.91
CA PHE A 72 -11.64 -16.83 4.28
C PHE A 72 -11.61 -16.65 2.77
N GLY A 73 -10.45 -16.88 2.14
CA GLY A 73 -10.26 -16.65 0.72
C GLY A 73 -9.87 -17.90 -0.05
N MET A 74 -10.39 -18.03 -1.27
CA MET A 74 -9.99 -19.05 -2.22
C MET A 74 -10.05 -18.53 -3.66
N ASP A 75 -9.16 -19.02 -4.51
CA ASP A 75 -9.21 -18.69 -5.94
C ASP A 75 -10.32 -19.48 -6.63
N VAL A 76 -11.01 -18.85 -7.57
CA VAL A 76 -11.98 -19.47 -8.45
C VAL A 76 -11.62 -19.18 -9.91
N ASP A 77 -11.69 -20.21 -10.74
CA ASP A 77 -11.45 -20.13 -12.17
C ASP A 77 -12.72 -20.58 -12.93
N GLY A 78 -13.28 -19.68 -13.74
CA GLY A 78 -14.45 -19.96 -14.57
C GLY A 78 -15.72 -20.28 -13.78
N MET A 79 -15.92 -19.68 -12.59
CA MET A 79 -17.16 -19.82 -11.81
C MET A 79 -18.35 -19.35 -12.64
N LYS A 80 -19.30 -20.23 -12.92
CA LYS A 80 -20.48 -19.95 -13.77
C LYS A 80 -21.62 -19.31 -12.99
N PRO A 81 -22.48 -18.51 -13.64
CA PRO A 81 -23.74 -18.06 -13.03
C PRO A 81 -24.54 -19.25 -12.50
N GLY A 82 -25.06 -19.14 -11.28
CA GLY A 82 -25.81 -20.20 -10.61
C GLY A 82 -24.98 -21.38 -10.08
N GLN A 83 -23.68 -21.45 -10.37
CA GLN A 83 -22.79 -22.46 -9.80
C GLN A 83 -22.56 -22.19 -8.33
N GLU A 84 -22.81 -23.19 -7.50
CA GLU A 84 -22.52 -23.16 -6.05
C GLU A 84 -21.09 -23.61 -5.80
N ILE A 85 -20.28 -22.73 -5.20
CA ILE A 85 -18.91 -23.05 -4.74
C ILE A 85 -18.94 -23.31 -3.25
N MET A 86 -18.42 -24.46 -2.84
CA MET A 86 -18.28 -24.81 -1.43
C MET A 86 -17.04 -24.13 -0.85
N VAL A 87 -17.26 -23.26 0.14
CA VAL A 87 -16.21 -22.65 0.94
C VAL A 87 -16.13 -23.37 2.27
N GLY A 88 -15.08 -24.14 2.44
CA GLY A 88 -14.80 -24.97 3.62
C GLY A 88 -13.34 -24.81 4.06
N ASP A 89 -12.78 -25.80 4.75
CA ASP A 89 -11.42 -25.77 5.31
C ASP A 89 -10.28 -25.67 4.26
N SER A 90 -10.59 -25.82 2.99
CA SER A 90 -9.65 -25.57 1.89
C SER A 90 -9.41 -24.09 1.63
N ALA A 91 -10.33 -23.21 2.04
CA ALA A 91 -10.11 -21.78 2.00
C ALA A 91 -9.06 -21.37 3.04
N PHE A 92 -8.21 -20.39 2.68
CA PHE A 92 -7.24 -19.86 3.63
C PHE A 92 -7.93 -18.82 4.52
N GLY A 93 -7.88 -19.01 5.84
CA GLY A 93 -8.54 -18.14 6.81
C GLY A 93 -7.58 -17.32 7.67
N PHE A 94 -8.02 -16.15 8.09
CA PHE A 94 -7.38 -15.28 9.08
C PHE A 94 -8.46 -14.44 9.81
N PRO A 95 -8.36 -14.18 11.11
CA PRO A 95 -7.35 -14.66 12.06
C PRO A 95 -7.52 -16.14 12.47
N ILE A 96 -8.63 -16.77 12.09
CA ILE A 96 -8.89 -18.21 12.28
C ILE A 96 -8.55 -18.93 10.98
N ARG A 97 -7.68 -19.96 11.06
CA ARG A 97 -7.14 -20.62 9.87
C ARG A 97 -8.17 -21.44 9.10
N LYS A 98 -9.10 -22.08 9.78
CA LYS A 98 -10.08 -23.00 9.19
C LYS A 98 -11.51 -22.63 9.57
N ILE A 99 -12.43 -22.85 8.65
CA ILE A 99 -13.86 -22.64 8.87
C ILE A 99 -14.39 -23.55 9.99
N SER A 100 -13.87 -24.77 10.10
CA SER A 100 -14.20 -25.73 11.17
C SER A 100 -13.82 -25.25 12.57
N ASP A 101 -12.94 -24.27 12.68
CA ASP A 101 -12.48 -23.74 13.96
C ASP A 101 -13.24 -22.45 14.38
N ILE A 102 -14.21 -22.00 13.59
CA ILE A 102 -15.04 -20.83 13.93
C ILE A 102 -15.82 -21.15 15.21
N PRO A 103 -15.73 -20.32 16.26
CA PRO A 103 -16.48 -20.53 17.49
C PRO A 103 -18.00 -20.50 17.24
N PRO A 104 -18.79 -21.32 17.93
CA PRO A 104 -20.24 -21.17 17.91
C PRO A 104 -20.67 -19.77 18.34
N GLY A 105 -21.64 -19.21 17.63
CA GLY A 105 -22.10 -17.83 17.91
C GLY A 105 -22.94 -17.24 16.80
N GLU A 106 -23.30 -15.99 16.97
CA GLU A 106 -24.03 -15.19 15.98
C GLU A 106 -23.04 -14.36 15.16
N TYR A 107 -23.19 -14.39 13.84
CA TYR A 107 -22.34 -13.67 12.90
C TYR A 107 -23.15 -12.98 11.82
N TYR A 108 -22.60 -11.91 11.27
CA TYR A 108 -23.05 -11.33 10.01
C TYR A 108 -22.13 -11.82 8.91
N VAL A 109 -22.69 -12.57 7.94
CA VAL A 109 -21.93 -13.14 6.82
C VAL A 109 -22.08 -12.30 5.56
N GLN A 110 -21.00 -12.19 4.82
CA GLN A 110 -20.94 -11.54 3.51
C GLN A 110 -19.95 -12.29 2.62
N ALA A 111 -20.24 -12.41 1.33
CA ALA A 111 -19.29 -12.88 0.33
C ALA A 111 -19.03 -11.80 -0.72
N ILE A 112 -17.81 -11.77 -1.25
CA ILE A 112 -17.40 -10.92 -2.37
C ILE A 112 -16.45 -11.69 -3.27
N ILE A 113 -16.53 -11.49 -4.56
CA ILE A 113 -15.52 -11.94 -5.53
C ILE A 113 -14.73 -10.74 -6.06
N ASN A 114 -13.42 -10.70 -5.76
CA ASN A 114 -12.49 -9.77 -6.41
C ASN A 114 -12.16 -10.36 -7.81
N ARG A 115 -12.78 -9.80 -8.84
CA ARG A 115 -12.75 -10.34 -10.20
C ARG A 115 -11.41 -10.07 -10.86
N TYR A 116 -10.91 -11.08 -11.58
CA TYR A 116 -9.68 -11.01 -12.35
C TYR A 116 -9.96 -10.93 -13.85
N GLU A 117 -9.08 -10.25 -14.56
CA GLU A 117 -8.99 -10.27 -16.03
C GLU A 117 -7.70 -10.94 -16.47
N THR A 118 -7.70 -11.40 -17.71
CA THR A 118 -6.53 -12.07 -18.30
C THR A 118 -5.66 -11.07 -19.04
N PHE A 119 -4.41 -10.93 -18.59
CA PHE A 119 -3.39 -10.09 -19.22
C PHE A 119 -2.40 -10.96 -20.01
N LYS A 120 -2.18 -10.60 -21.27
CA LYS A 120 -1.16 -11.22 -22.13
C LYS A 120 0.06 -10.30 -22.17
N LEU A 121 1.02 -10.57 -21.31
CA LEU A 121 2.20 -9.72 -21.13
C LEU A 121 3.10 -9.71 -22.38
N LYS A 122 3.85 -8.62 -22.58
CA LYS A 122 4.89 -8.52 -23.62
C LYS A 122 5.90 -9.67 -23.57
N SER A 123 6.16 -10.23 -22.39
CA SER A 123 7.02 -11.42 -22.22
C SER A 123 6.46 -12.71 -22.83
N GLY A 124 5.24 -12.70 -23.35
CA GLY A 124 4.51 -13.87 -23.85
C GLY A 124 3.80 -14.67 -22.75
N LYS A 125 3.95 -14.29 -21.48
CA LYS A 125 3.27 -14.94 -20.36
C LYS A 125 1.85 -14.41 -20.20
N THR A 126 0.98 -15.24 -19.62
CA THR A 126 -0.41 -14.89 -19.35
C THR A 126 -0.66 -14.95 -17.84
N VAL A 127 -1.24 -13.87 -17.30
CA VAL A 127 -1.58 -13.76 -15.87
C VAL A 127 -3.02 -13.33 -15.72
N LYS A 128 -3.64 -13.72 -14.60
CA LYS A 128 -5.00 -13.29 -14.21
C LYS A 128 -4.87 -12.38 -13.00
N LEU A 129 -5.26 -11.12 -13.15
CA LEU A 129 -5.08 -10.06 -12.15
C LEU A 129 -6.34 -9.21 -12.02
N PRO A 130 -6.60 -8.58 -10.87
CA PRO A 130 -7.66 -7.61 -10.74
C PRO A 130 -7.28 -6.33 -11.51
N PRO A 131 -8.01 -5.93 -12.57
CA PRO A 131 -7.74 -4.67 -13.24
C PRO A 131 -8.09 -3.49 -12.32
N ASP A 132 -7.30 -2.41 -12.35
CA ASP A 132 -7.71 -1.15 -11.76
C ASP A 132 -8.84 -0.52 -12.60
N GLN A 133 -9.90 -0.03 -11.94
CA GLN A 133 -11.03 0.66 -12.57
C GLN A 133 -11.26 2.04 -11.94
N GLY A 134 -10.24 2.64 -11.28
CA GLY A 134 -10.27 3.94 -10.60
C GLY A 134 -10.43 3.84 -9.08
N GLU A 135 -10.49 2.61 -8.52
CA GLU A 135 -10.54 2.39 -7.06
C GLU A 135 -9.17 2.28 -6.39
N GLY A 136 -8.07 2.21 -7.18
CA GLY A 136 -6.74 2.03 -6.66
C GLY A 136 -6.53 0.66 -5.99
N GLN A 137 -7.05 -0.43 -6.58
CA GLN A 137 -6.93 -1.83 -6.08
C GLN A 137 -7.56 -2.10 -4.70
N HIS A 138 -8.53 -1.33 -4.28
CA HIS A 138 -9.31 -1.62 -3.09
C HIS A 138 -10.36 -2.69 -3.37
N TRP A 139 -10.03 -3.96 -3.10
CA TRP A 139 -10.87 -5.13 -3.42
C TRP A 139 -12.31 -5.03 -2.91
N ASN A 140 -12.53 -4.36 -1.78
CA ASN A 140 -13.85 -4.19 -1.14
C ASN A 140 -14.72 -3.09 -1.75
N THR A 141 -14.15 -2.22 -2.59
CA THR A 141 -14.87 -1.13 -3.29
C THR A 141 -14.68 -1.16 -4.81
N LYS A 142 -13.94 -2.14 -5.34
CA LYS A 142 -13.62 -2.23 -6.77
C LYS A 142 -14.88 -2.37 -7.63
N PRO A 143 -15.08 -1.47 -8.62
CA PRO A 143 -16.20 -1.53 -9.55
C PRO A 143 -16.30 -2.86 -10.27
N GLY A 144 -17.53 -3.35 -10.40
CA GLY A 144 -17.82 -4.59 -11.07
C GLY A 144 -17.58 -5.86 -10.24
N ASN A 145 -17.01 -5.78 -9.04
CA ASN A 145 -16.98 -6.91 -8.11
C ASN A 145 -18.39 -7.28 -7.69
N PHE A 146 -18.70 -8.59 -7.62
CA PHE A 146 -19.99 -9.07 -7.10
C PHE A 146 -19.89 -9.31 -5.62
N TYR A 147 -20.93 -8.94 -4.87
CA TYR A 147 -20.98 -9.13 -3.42
C TYR A 147 -22.41 -9.45 -2.94
N SER A 148 -22.52 -10.08 -1.77
CA SER A 148 -23.79 -10.30 -1.13
C SER A 148 -24.14 -9.17 -0.17
N ARG A 149 -25.42 -8.94 0.09
CA ARG A 149 -25.83 -8.16 1.27
C ARG A 149 -25.48 -8.95 2.53
N PRO A 150 -25.04 -8.28 3.62
CA PRO A 150 -24.81 -8.95 4.88
C PRO A 150 -26.14 -9.48 5.47
N PHE A 151 -26.09 -10.68 6.05
CA PHE A 151 -27.23 -11.21 6.81
C PHE A 151 -26.76 -11.96 8.05
N LYS A 152 -27.60 -12.02 9.06
CA LYS A 152 -27.30 -12.66 10.33
C LYS A 152 -27.46 -14.18 10.24
N ILE A 153 -26.51 -14.91 10.80
CA ILE A 153 -26.50 -16.36 10.91
C ILE A 153 -26.17 -16.78 12.33
N THR A 154 -26.51 -18.01 12.69
CA THR A 154 -26.03 -18.67 13.89
C THR A 154 -25.19 -19.86 13.49
N ILE A 155 -23.96 -19.95 13.98
CA ILE A 155 -23.10 -21.12 13.87
C ILE A 155 -23.22 -21.89 15.18
N ASP A 156 -23.63 -23.15 15.10
CA ASP A 156 -23.70 -24.05 16.22
C ASP A 156 -22.97 -25.38 15.93
N SER A 157 -22.84 -26.24 16.93
CA SER A 157 -22.14 -27.52 16.82
C SER A 157 -22.91 -28.59 16.05
N VAL A 158 -24.14 -28.32 15.60
CA VAL A 158 -25.06 -29.30 15.01
C VAL A 158 -25.48 -28.90 13.57
N MET A 159 -24.74 -28.03 12.91
CA MET A 159 -25.07 -27.64 11.54
C MET A 159 -24.98 -28.80 10.57
N THR A 160 -26.10 -29.14 9.92
CA THR A 160 -26.20 -30.24 8.95
C THR A 160 -26.27 -29.79 7.52
N GLU A 161 -26.66 -28.54 7.28
CA GLU A 161 -26.84 -27.98 5.96
C GLU A 161 -25.89 -26.79 5.76
N PRO A 162 -25.30 -26.61 4.55
CA PRO A 162 -24.47 -25.49 4.25
C PRO A 162 -25.27 -24.17 4.21
N ILE A 163 -24.65 -23.10 4.67
CA ILE A 163 -25.23 -21.75 4.59
C ILE A 163 -25.08 -21.22 3.17
N ARG A 164 -26.19 -20.85 2.54
CA ARG A 164 -26.20 -20.28 1.20
C ARG A 164 -25.96 -18.79 1.25
N VAL A 165 -24.96 -18.30 0.45
CA VAL A 165 -24.62 -16.91 0.30
C VAL A 165 -24.67 -16.56 -1.19
N VAL A 166 -25.58 -15.65 -1.56
CA VAL A 166 -25.75 -15.26 -2.97
C VAL A 166 -25.21 -13.86 -3.17
N MET A 167 -24.23 -13.71 -4.05
CA MET A 167 -23.66 -12.41 -4.48
C MET A 167 -24.58 -11.79 -5.55
N ASP A 168 -25.61 -11.10 -5.13
CA ASP A 168 -26.66 -10.50 -5.97
C ASP A 168 -26.47 -9.00 -6.19
N GLN A 169 -25.39 -8.43 -5.70
CA GLN A 169 -25.04 -7.01 -5.86
C GLN A 169 -23.77 -6.86 -6.71
N VAL A 170 -23.66 -5.69 -7.37
CA VAL A 170 -22.47 -5.27 -8.12
C VAL A 170 -21.99 -3.94 -7.58
N ILE A 171 -20.69 -3.80 -7.33
CA ILE A 171 -20.12 -2.52 -6.93
C ILE A 171 -20.19 -1.54 -8.12
N PRO A 172 -20.76 -0.34 -7.93
CA PRO A 172 -20.96 0.63 -9.00
C PRO A 172 -19.62 1.24 -9.47
N PRO A 173 -19.59 1.83 -10.70
CA PRO A 173 -18.43 2.56 -11.19
C PRO A 173 -17.99 3.70 -10.27
N VAL A 174 -16.69 3.97 -10.22
CA VAL A 174 -16.13 5.17 -9.55
C VAL A 174 -16.57 6.41 -10.30
N LYS A 175 -16.92 7.45 -9.56
CA LYS A 175 -17.28 8.75 -10.16
C LYS A 175 -16.00 9.43 -10.65
N GLU A 176 -15.95 9.78 -11.94
CA GLU A 176 -14.85 10.55 -12.50
C GLU A 176 -14.75 11.92 -11.79
N PRO A 177 -13.53 12.35 -11.44
CA PRO A 177 -13.31 13.67 -10.84
C PRO A 177 -13.60 14.77 -11.85
N THR A 178 -14.03 15.94 -11.36
CA THR A 178 -14.35 17.11 -12.20
C THR A 178 -13.35 18.23 -12.00
N ASP A 179 -12.91 18.82 -13.09
CA ASP A 179 -12.03 19.98 -13.08
C ASP A 179 -12.66 21.16 -12.34
N THR A 180 -11.82 21.82 -11.55
CA THR A 180 -12.13 23.11 -10.94
C THR A 180 -11.28 24.24 -11.53
N LYS A 181 -11.38 25.46 -11.00
CA LYS A 181 -10.46 26.56 -11.37
C LYS A 181 -9.00 26.16 -11.14
N TYR A 182 -8.70 25.51 -10.01
CA TYR A 182 -7.34 25.23 -9.56
C TYR A 182 -6.90 23.80 -9.81
N VAL A 183 -7.78 22.83 -9.63
CA VAL A 183 -7.45 21.41 -9.77
C VAL A 183 -7.89 20.92 -11.13
N LYS A 184 -6.95 20.35 -11.87
CA LYS A 184 -7.14 19.75 -13.20
C LYS A 184 -6.78 18.27 -13.15
N HIS A 185 -7.48 17.47 -13.95
CA HIS A 185 -7.25 16.04 -14.06
C HIS A 185 -6.80 15.69 -15.47
N ILE A 186 -5.72 14.95 -15.59
CA ILE A 186 -5.19 14.48 -16.87
C ILE A 186 -5.15 12.94 -16.85
N LYS A 187 -5.51 12.34 -17.97
CA LYS A 187 -5.39 10.90 -18.20
C LYS A 187 -4.84 10.69 -19.61
N ILE A 188 -3.74 9.98 -19.71
CA ILE A 188 -3.11 9.64 -20.98
C ILE A 188 -3.03 8.14 -21.15
N GLN A 189 -3.17 7.63 -22.37
CA GLN A 189 -2.83 6.26 -22.66
C GLN A 189 -1.30 6.15 -22.79
N SER A 190 -0.67 5.37 -21.92
CA SER A 190 0.75 5.09 -22.00
C SER A 190 1.02 4.06 -23.10
N LYS A 191 1.90 4.39 -24.02
CA LYS A 191 2.36 3.45 -25.04
C LYS A 191 3.20 2.33 -24.43
N MET A 192 4.12 2.68 -23.54
CA MET A 192 5.03 1.74 -22.88
C MET A 192 4.27 0.72 -22.04
N LEU A 193 3.31 1.17 -21.25
CA LEU A 193 2.51 0.29 -20.39
C LEU A 193 1.48 -0.53 -21.19
N THR A 194 0.88 0.07 -22.22
CA THR A 194 -0.01 -0.67 -23.13
C THR A 194 0.72 -1.83 -23.82
N GLU A 195 1.96 -1.60 -24.25
CA GLU A 195 2.80 -2.65 -24.82
C GLU A 195 3.16 -3.73 -23.80
N PHE A 196 3.48 -3.35 -22.55
CA PHE A 196 3.83 -4.29 -21.48
C PHE A 196 2.64 -5.17 -21.09
N TRP A 197 1.47 -4.57 -20.82
CA TRP A 197 0.27 -5.26 -20.34
C TRP A 197 -0.52 -5.96 -21.45
N GLY A 198 -0.25 -5.65 -22.73
CA GLY A 198 -0.95 -6.20 -23.89
C GLY A 198 -2.40 -5.69 -24.06
N GLN A 199 -2.73 -4.60 -23.35
CA GLN A 199 -4.04 -3.93 -23.45
C GLN A 199 -3.90 -2.44 -23.10
N PRO A 200 -4.86 -1.58 -23.53
CA PRO A 200 -4.81 -0.14 -23.24
C PRO A 200 -4.62 0.12 -21.75
N THR A 201 -3.52 0.78 -21.40
CA THR A 201 -3.14 1.12 -20.02
C THR A 201 -2.89 2.62 -19.93
N TYR A 202 -3.36 3.23 -18.85
CA TYR A 202 -3.40 4.67 -18.69
C TYR A 202 -2.56 5.11 -17.48
N LEU A 203 -1.98 6.31 -17.61
CA LEU A 203 -1.44 7.09 -16.50
C LEU A 203 -2.29 8.35 -16.34
N GLY A 204 -2.39 8.83 -15.13
CA GLY A 204 -3.09 10.06 -14.83
C GLY A 204 -2.31 10.96 -13.90
N ALA A 205 -2.81 12.17 -13.71
CA ALA A 205 -2.35 13.07 -12.67
C ALA A 205 -3.43 14.07 -12.31
N HIS A 206 -3.43 14.46 -11.04
CA HIS A 206 -4.10 15.67 -10.59
C HIS A 206 -3.08 16.80 -10.59
N VAL A 207 -3.45 17.95 -11.12
CA VAL A 207 -2.55 19.11 -11.27
C VAL A 207 -3.16 20.32 -10.60
N LEU A 208 -2.49 20.84 -9.56
CA LEU A 208 -2.88 22.07 -8.89
C LEU A 208 -2.23 23.27 -9.58
N LEU A 209 -3.06 24.13 -10.14
CA LEU A 209 -2.64 25.34 -10.82
C LEU A 209 -2.41 26.49 -9.84
N PRO A 210 -1.38 27.35 -10.05
CA PRO A 210 -1.16 28.52 -9.23
C PRO A 210 -2.21 29.60 -9.48
N GLU A 211 -2.43 30.47 -8.48
CA GLU A 211 -3.24 31.69 -8.68
C GLU A 211 -2.64 32.54 -9.81
N GLY A 212 -3.51 33.13 -10.63
CA GLY A 212 -3.10 33.94 -11.77
C GLY A 212 -2.63 33.17 -13.00
N PHE A 213 -2.80 31.84 -13.04
CA PHE A 213 -2.38 31.00 -14.16
C PHE A 213 -2.88 31.52 -15.51
N ASP A 214 -4.17 31.83 -15.65
CA ASP A 214 -4.75 32.30 -16.91
C ASP A 214 -4.35 33.74 -17.26
N SER A 215 -4.14 34.60 -16.26
CA SER A 215 -3.75 36.01 -16.47
C SER A 215 -2.27 36.20 -16.81
N HIS A 216 -1.44 35.15 -16.65
CA HIS A 216 -0.02 35.15 -16.97
C HIS A 216 0.35 34.08 -18.00
N PRO A 217 -0.18 34.13 -19.24
CA PRO A 217 -0.08 33.06 -20.23
C PRO A 217 1.35 32.78 -20.72
N LYS A 218 2.30 33.65 -20.47
CA LYS A 218 3.72 33.48 -20.84
C LYS A 218 4.59 32.89 -19.74
N SER A 219 4.09 32.84 -18.51
CA SER A 219 4.84 32.26 -17.39
C SER A 219 4.95 30.74 -17.52
N LYS A 220 6.13 30.22 -17.16
CA LYS A 220 6.40 28.80 -17.01
C LYS A 220 6.69 28.51 -15.56
N TYR A 221 6.33 27.33 -15.09
CA TYR A 221 6.31 27.00 -13.67
C TYR A 221 7.23 25.83 -13.31
N PRO A 222 7.93 25.90 -12.17
CA PRO A 222 8.57 24.73 -11.60
C PRO A 222 7.52 23.71 -11.15
N LEU A 223 7.90 22.44 -11.09
CA LEU A 223 7.05 21.33 -10.66
C LEU A 223 7.44 20.84 -9.28
N MET A 224 6.45 20.65 -8.44
CA MET A 224 6.50 19.81 -7.24
C MET A 224 5.68 18.55 -7.50
N ILE A 225 6.33 17.40 -7.51
CA ILE A 225 5.70 16.13 -7.85
C ILE A 225 5.53 15.33 -6.57
N TYR A 226 4.27 15.17 -6.16
CA TYR A 226 3.89 14.37 -5.01
C TYR A 226 3.73 12.91 -5.42
N HIS A 227 4.42 12.06 -4.70
CA HIS A 227 4.28 10.61 -4.74
C HIS A 227 3.48 10.13 -3.54
N GLY A 228 2.52 9.27 -3.77
CA GLY A 228 1.69 8.68 -2.73
C GLY A 228 0.63 7.78 -3.34
N HIS A 229 0.27 6.76 -2.62
CA HIS A 229 -0.60 5.72 -3.15
C HIS A 229 -2.11 5.99 -3.01
N PHE A 230 -2.52 7.06 -2.35
CA PHE A 230 -3.93 7.43 -2.30
C PHE A 230 -4.14 8.79 -2.97
N PRO A 231 -4.92 8.87 -4.06
CA PRO A 231 -5.30 10.15 -4.63
C PRO A 231 -6.08 10.97 -3.61
N SER A 232 -5.63 12.18 -3.32
CA SER A 232 -6.19 13.00 -2.24
C SER A 232 -6.65 14.40 -2.67
N ASP A 233 -6.56 14.72 -3.96
CA ASP A 233 -6.76 16.08 -4.46
C ASP A 233 -6.06 17.12 -3.58
N PHE A 234 -4.76 16.92 -3.36
CA PHE A 234 -3.89 17.80 -2.57
C PHE A 234 -4.32 17.94 -1.11
N GLY A 235 -4.71 16.81 -0.48
CA GLY A 235 -5.19 16.80 0.89
C GLY A 235 -6.57 17.45 1.05
N GLY A 236 -7.42 17.33 0.02
CA GLY A 236 -8.76 17.89 0.00
C GLY A 236 -8.77 19.41 -0.20
N PHE A 237 -7.84 19.96 -0.99
CA PHE A 237 -7.74 21.39 -1.32
C PHE A 237 -9.13 22.02 -1.53
N SER A 238 -9.51 22.99 -0.69
CA SER A 238 -10.85 23.57 -0.66
C SER A 238 -10.80 25.09 -0.73
N THR A 239 -11.60 25.66 -1.64
CA THR A 239 -11.80 27.12 -1.74
C THR A 239 -12.72 27.69 -0.67
N GLU A 240 -13.44 26.82 0.04
CA GLU A 240 -14.39 27.19 1.08
C GLU A 240 -13.93 26.67 2.46
N PRO A 241 -14.20 27.41 3.55
CA PRO A 241 -13.91 26.92 4.88
C PRO A 241 -14.84 25.75 5.25
N PRO A 242 -14.46 24.91 6.22
CA PRO A 242 -15.37 23.88 6.72
C PRO A 242 -16.68 24.51 7.24
N PRO A 243 -17.82 23.84 7.07
CA PRO A 243 -19.09 24.30 7.63
C PRO A 243 -18.98 24.56 9.14
N ALA A 244 -19.57 25.68 9.62
CA ALA A 244 -19.51 26.03 11.03
C ALA A 244 -20.10 24.93 11.96
N ASN A 245 -21.13 24.23 11.45
CA ASN A 245 -21.83 23.13 12.14
C ASN A 245 -21.27 21.74 11.77
N MET A 246 -20.06 21.65 11.22
CA MET A 246 -19.43 20.36 10.93
C MET A 246 -19.31 19.55 12.21
N ASP A 247 -19.67 18.27 12.13
CA ASP A 247 -19.56 17.34 13.25
C ASP A 247 -18.11 17.25 13.75
N THR A 248 -17.95 17.34 15.05
CA THR A 248 -16.67 17.25 15.76
C THR A 248 -16.69 16.17 16.83
N SER A 249 -17.65 15.24 16.76
CA SER A 249 -17.74 14.12 17.69
C SER A 249 -16.72 13.01 17.41
N ASP A 250 -16.09 13.01 16.23
CA ASP A 250 -15.02 12.09 15.86
C ASP A 250 -13.82 12.28 16.79
N TYR A 251 -13.47 11.22 17.51
CA TYR A 251 -12.31 11.19 18.38
C TYR A 251 -11.15 10.41 17.74
N SER A 252 -9.99 11.05 17.64
CA SER A 252 -8.76 10.38 17.23
C SER A 252 -8.00 9.90 18.45
N GLU A 253 -8.01 8.61 18.72
CA GLU A 253 -7.20 8.02 19.81
C GLU A 253 -5.71 8.31 19.62
N ARG A 254 -5.23 8.24 18.38
CA ARG A 254 -3.84 8.51 18.01
C ARG A 254 -3.36 9.88 18.44
N PHE A 255 -4.18 10.90 18.25
CA PHE A 255 -3.80 12.28 18.52
C PHE A 255 -4.40 12.83 19.82
N GLY A 256 -5.30 12.09 20.47
CA GLY A 256 -5.98 12.52 21.69
C GLY A 256 -6.89 13.73 21.50
N ILE A 257 -7.49 13.90 20.32
CA ILE A 257 -8.30 15.08 19.97
C ILE A 257 -9.65 14.69 19.36
N TYR A 258 -10.64 15.57 19.55
CA TYR A 258 -11.92 15.51 18.85
C TYR A 258 -11.90 16.37 17.57
N GLY A 259 -12.75 16.05 16.62
CA GLY A 259 -12.96 16.84 15.41
C GLY A 259 -11.79 16.85 14.45
N TYR A 260 -11.06 15.75 14.33
CA TYR A 260 -9.90 15.67 13.42
C TYR A 260 -10.30 15.91 11.97
N ASN A 261 -11.48 15.44 11.53
CA ASN A 261 -11.99 15.69 10.18
C ASN A 261 -12.21 17.19 9.91
N LYS A 262 -12.64 17.97 10.91
CA LYS A 262 -12.77 19.42 10.80
C LYS A 262 -11.40 20.11 10.73
N ILE A 263 -10.40 19.61 11.46
CA ILE A 263 -9.02 20.11 11.40
C ILE A 263 -8.46 19.88 9.99
N GLN A 264 -8.65 18.69 9.40
CA GLN A 264 -8.24 18.40 8.03
C GLN A 264 -8.89 19.36 7.02
N ALA A 265 -10.22 19.54 7.10
CA ALA A 265 -10.95 20.46 6.23
C ALA A 265 -10.50 21.92 6.41
N GLN A 266 -10.18 22.34 7.65
CA GLN A 266 -9.63 23.67 7.92
C GLN A 266 -8.23 23.85 7.33
N GLU A 267 -7.36 22.83 7.41
CA GLU A 267 -6.02 22.88 6.81
C GLU A 267 -6.07 22.88 5.28
N ALA A 268 -7.00 22.15 4.67
CA ALA A 268 -7.25 22.20 3.24
C ALA A 268 -7.63 23.63 2.77
N TYR A 269 -8.48 24.33 3.53
CA TYR A 269 -8.82 25.73 3.27
C TYR A 269 -7.66 26.70 3.59
N ASN A 270 -6.88 26.45 4.64
CA ASN A 270 -5.69 27.23 4.97
C ASN A 270 -4.64 27.11 3.86
N PHE A 271 -4.48 25.91 3.28
CA PHE A 271 -3.62 25.71 2.12
C PHE A 271 -4.09 26.55 0.93
N TYR A 272 -5.38 26.57 0.60
CA TYR A 272 -5.94 27.44 -0.44
C TYR A 272 -5.62 28.92 -0.20
N LYS A 273 -5.84 29.44 1.02
CA LYS A 273 -5.53 30.85 1.35
C LYS A 273 -4.04 31.17 1.19
N GLN A 274 -3.17 30.24 1.58
CA GLN A 274 -1.73 30.39 1.41
C GLN A 274 -1.36 30.34 -0.08
N TRP A 275 -1.86 29.34 -0.82
CA TRP A 275 -1.60 29.11 -2.23
C TRP A 275 -1.98 30.31 -3.12
N THR A 276 -3.08 30.96 -2.79
CA THR A 276 -3.59 32.13 -3.55
C THR A 276 -3.05 33.47 -3.06
N SER A 277 -2.29 33.49 -1.97
CA SER A 277 -1.75 34.73 -1.42
C SER A 277 -0.76 35.40 -2.36
N LYS A 278 -0.67 36.75 -2.28
CA LYS A 278 0.13 37.59 -3.18
C LYS A 278 1.62 37.23 -3.21
N ASN A 279 2.18 36.84 -2.07
CA ASN A 279 3.61 36.58 -1.94
C ASN A 279 3.99 35.11 -2.08
N PHE A 280 3.01 34.22 -2.32
CA PHE A 280 3.28 32.81 -2.46
C PHE A 280 3.87 32.52 -3.86
N PRO A 281 4.96 31.76 -3.96
CA PRO A 281 5.58 31.46 -5.25
C PRO A 281 4.64 30.59 -6.11
N ARG A 282 4.66 30.78 -7.41
CA ARG A 282 3.78 30.08 -8.34
C ARG A 282 4.44 28.81 -8.83
N PHE A 283 3.91 27.65 -8.43
CA PHE A 283 4.34 26.31 -8.81
C PHE A 283 3.18 25.55 -9.44
N LEU A 284 3.49 24.48 -10.14
CA LEU A 284 2.55 23.40 -10.37
C LEU A 284 2.80 22.33 -9.31
N VAL A 285 1.75 21.86 -8.63
CA VAL A 285 1.83 20.64 -7.84
C VAL A 285 1.14 19.53 -8.61
N VAL A 286 1.76 18.36 -8.66
CA VAL A 286 1.30 17.21 -9.43
C VAL A 286 1.18 16.03 -8.50
N GLU A 287 0.00 15.42 -8.37
CA GLU A 287 -0.22 14.11 -7.76
C GLU A 287 -0.36 13.08 -8.89
N ILE A 288 0.58 12.15 -8.96
CA ILE A 288 0.59 11.13 -10.02
C ILE A 288 -0.43 10.04 -9.69
N GLN A 289 -1.17 9.60 -10.72
CA GLN A 289 -2.11 8.48 -10.67
C GLN A 289 -1.53 7.34 -11.50
N HIS A 290 -1.02 6.31 -10.85
CA HIS A 290 -0.27 5.23 -11.50
C HIS A 290 -0.61 3.84 -10.93
N ALA A 291 -1.88 3.63 -10.58
CA ALA A 291 -2.39 2.34 -10.18
C ALA A 291 -2.12 1.27 -11.26
N ASN A 292 -1.93 0.05 -10.82
CA ASN A 292 -1.68 -1.10 -11.67
C ASN A 292 -2.46 -2.33 -11.15
N PRO A 293 -2.48 -3.45 -11.89
CA PRO A 293 -3.23 -4.63 -11.48
C PRO A 293 -2.82 -5.27 -10.14
N TYR A 294 -1.70 -4.88 -9.56
CA TYR A 294 -1.25 -5.38 -8.26
C TYR A 294 -1.54 -4.42 -7.10
N TYR A 295 -1.56 -3.09 -7.38
CA TYR A 295 -1.67 -2.09 -6.31
C TYR A 295 -2.16 -0.72 -6.82
N ASP A 296 -2.46 0.17 -5.89
CA ASP A 296 -2.89 1.54 -6.16
C ASP A 296 -1.77 2.48 -6.65
N ASP A 297 -0.50 2.06 -6.55
CA ASP A 297 0.63 2.73 -7.19
C ASP A 297 1.67 1.74 -7.74
N SER A 298 2.66 2.25 -8.47
CA SER A 298 3.69 1.47 -9.15
C SER A 298 5.08 1.60 -8.52
N TYR A 299 5.20 2.25 -7.38
CA TYR A 299 6.50 2.65 -6.81
C TYR A 299 7.34 3.55 -7.75
N ALA A 300 6.72 4.08 -8.83
CA ALA A 300 7.31 4.98 -9.81
C ALA A 300 8.65 4.50 -10.41
N VAL A 301 8.87 3.18 -10.49
CA VAL A 301 10.09 2.58 -11.03
C VAL A 301 9.78 1.53 -12.10
N ASN A 302 10.79 1.14 -12.86
CA ASN A 302 10.67 0.04 -13.81
C ASN A 302 10.76 -1.30 -13.07
N SER A 303 9.89 -2.25 -13.40
CA SER A 303 9.83 -3.58 -12.78
C SER A 303 9.56 -4.67 -13.81
N GLN A 304 10.05 -5.89 -13.54
CA GLN A 304 9.77 -7.03 -14.41
C GLN A 304 8.30 -7.45 -14.40
N ASN A 305 7.59 -7.22 -13.30
CA ASN A 305 6.22 -7.72 -13.10
C ASN A 305 5.15 -6.68 -13.37
N ILE A 306 5.42 -5.40 -13.13
CA ILE A 306 4.45 -4.32 -13.34
C ILE A 306 4.75 -3.47 -14.59
N GLY A 307 5.96 -3.56 -15.14
CA GLY A 307 6.34 -2.85 -16.36
C GLY A 307 7.16 -1.58 -16.13
N PRO A 308 7.40 -0.80 -17.21
CA PRO A 308 8.27 0.36 -17.18
C PRO A 308 7.56 1.63 -16.67
N TYR A 309 6.97 1.59 -15.45
CA TYR A 309 6.24 2.75 -14.92
C TYR A 309 7.14 3.96 -14.68
N GLY A 310 8.38 3.75 -14.22
CA GLY A 310 9.33 4.85 -14.06
C GLY A 310 9.55 5.60 -15.37
N ASP A 311 9.89 4.90 -16.45
CA ASP A 311 10.10 5.49 -17.76
C ASP A 311 8.81 6.09 -18.33
N ALA A 312 7.65 5.46 -18.15
CA ALA A 312 6.38 5.97 -18.64
C ALA A 312 5.98 7.27 -17.93
N ILE A 313 6.20 7.38 -16.63
CA ILE A 313 6.00 8.63 -15.88
C ILE A 313 6.95 9.73 -16.40
N MET A 314 8.25 9.38 -16.54
CA MET A 314 9.29 10.35 -16.91
C MET A 314 9.18 10.83 -18.37
N TYR A 315 8.87 9.93 -19.30
CA TYR A 315 8.98 10.22 -20.73
C TYR A 315 7.64 10.35 -21.46
N GLU A 316 6.52 9.95 -20.82
CA GLU A 316 5.18 10.12 -21.39
C GLU A 316 4.33 11.10 -20.56
N LEU A 317 4.18 10.88 -19.22
CA LEU A 317 3.26 11.67 -18.39
C LEU A 317 3.80 13.07 -18.07
N LEU A 318 5.02 13.20 -17.53
CA LEU A 318 5.56 14.50 -17.11
C LEU A 318 5.71 15.47 -18.30
N PRO A 319 6.24 15.08 -19.48
CA PRO A 319 6.29 15.96 -20.64
C PRO A 319 4.90 16.44 -21.09
N GLU A 320 3.87 15.61 -20.99
CA GLU A 320 2.51 16.00 -21.35
C GLU A 320 1.92 16.99 -20.34
N ILE A 321 2.15 16.79 -19.04
CA ILE A 321 1.77 17.74 -17.99
C ILE A 321 2.44 19.11 -18.24
N GLU A 322 3.75 19.11 -18.48
CA GLU A 322 4.52 20.33 -18.72
C GLU A 322 4.08 21.07 -20.00
N ARG A 323 3.75 20.33 -21.03
CA ARG A 323 3.19 20.88 -22.27
C ARG A 323 1.83 21.54 -22.05
N GLN A 324 0.92 20.85 -21.34
CA GLN A 324 -0.44 21.36 -21.10
C GLN A 324 -0.47 22.52 -20.11
N PHE A 325 0.31 22.43 -19.04
CA PHE A 325 0.25 23.36 -17.92
C PHE A 325 1.47 24.29 -17.82
N ARG A 326 2.24 24.39 -18.89
CA ARG A 326 3.37 25.31 -18.98
C ARG A 326 4.45 25.07 -17.91
N GLY A 327 4.81 23.82 -17.66
CA GLY A 327 5.99 23.48 -16.89
C GLY A 327 7.27 23.98 -17.56
N ILE A 328 8.33 24.21 -16.77
CA ILE A 328 9.63 24.63 -17.31
C ILE A 328 10.24 23.53 -18.18
N GLY A 329 10.03 22.26 -17.85
CA GLY A 329 10.48 21.12 -18.66
C GLY A 329 11.94 20.75 -18.48
N GLU A 330 12.60 21.24 -17.45
CA GLU A 330 14.02 21.01 -17.19
C GLU A 330 14.25 20.47 -15.76
N GLY A 331 15.21 19.56 -15.61
CA GLY A 331 15.47 18.88 -14.35
C GLY A 331 15.74 19.81 -13.16
N TRP A 332 16.38 20.95 -13.38
CA TRP A 332 16.64 21.93 -12.31
C TRP A 332 15.37 22.52 -11.70
N ALA A 333 14.22 22.43 -12.39
CA ALA A 333 12.94 22.97 -11.96
C ALA A 333 11.95 21.90 -11.48
N ARG A 334 12.36 20.65 -11.36
CA ARG A 334 11.52 19.53 -10.89
C ARG A 334 11.98 19.06 -9.53
N PHE A 335 11.04 18.92 -8.61
CA PHE A 335 11.25 18.41 -7.26
C PHE A 335 10.25 17.32 -6.95
N THR A 336 10.68 16.29 -6.22
CA THR A 336 9.85 15.15 -5.84
C THR A 336 9.73 15.07 -4.33
N TYR A 337 8.56 14.68 -3.82
CA TYR A 337 8.31 14.55 -2.40
C TYR A 337 7.19 13.55 -2.14
N GLY A 338 7.13 13.03 -0.93
CA GLY A 338 6.09 12.10 -0.50
C GLY A 338 6.38 11.50 0.85
N GLY A 339 5.43 10.74 1.37
CA GLY A 339 5.54 10.03 2.64
C GLY A 339 5.26 8.53 2.47
N SER A 340 5.88 7.69 3.33
CA SER A 340 5.71 6.23 3.28
C SER A 340 6.16 5.67 1.94
N THR A 341 5.29 4.95 1.22
CA THR A 341 5.51 4.54 -0.16
C THR A 341 6.00 5.72 -1.02
N GLY A 342 5.31 6.86 -0.96
CA GLY A 342 5.72 8.06 -1.71
C GLY A 342 7.07 8.65 -1.26
N GLY A 343 7.50 8.42 -0.04
CA GLY A 343 8.84 8.78 0.43
C GLY A 343 9.92 7.91 -0.23
N TRP A 344 9.68 6.61 -0.34
CA TRP A 344 10.54 5.70 -1.09
C TRP A 344 10.59 6.07 -2.57
N GLU A 345 9.44 6.31 -3.19
CA GLU A 345 9.33 6.74 -4.59
C GLU A 345 10.10 8.03 -4.86
N ALA A 346 9.90 9.06 -4.03
CA ALA A 346 10.59 10.33 -4.18
C ALA A 346 12.11 10.16 -4.16
N LEU A 347 12.62 9.32 -3.27
CA LEU A 347 14.06 9.01 -3.19
C LEU A 347 14.52 8.17 -4.40
N ALA A 348 13.77 7.13 -4.77
CA ALA A 348 14.10 6.25 -5.90
C ALA A 348 14.12 7.00 -7.23
N VAL A 349 13.11 7.82 -7.49
CA VAL A 349 13.03 8.64 -8.71
C VAL A 349 14.20 9.62 -8.78
N GLN A 350 14.56 10.30 -7.67
CA GLN A 350 15.75 11.16 -7.63
C GLN A 350 17.03 10.40 -7.91
N MET A 351 17.13 9.13 -7.47
CA MET A 351 18.34 8.32 -7.67
C MET A 351 18.44 7.72 -9.07
N PHE A 352 17.31 7.24 -9.63
CA PHE A 352 17.31 6.57 -10.93
C PHE A 352 17.26 7.56 -12.10
N TYR A 353 16.74 8.79 -11.87
CA TYR A 353 16.70 9.88 -12.83
C TYR A 353 17.39 11.15 -12.27
N PRO A 354 18.69 11.05 -11.91
CA PRO A 354 19.36 12.08 -11.10
C PRO A 354 19.56 13.42 -11.80
N ASP A 355 19.51 13.43 -13.13
CA ASP A 355 19.63 14.65 -13.94
C ASP A 355 18.26 15.32 -14.18
N ASP A 356 17.17 14.58 -14.00
CA ASP A 356 15.80 15.02 -14.28
C ASP A 356 15.12 15.68 -13.06
N PHE A 357 15.75 15.59 -11.87
CA PHE A 357 15.25 16.20 -10.63
C PHE A 357 16.33 16.95 -9.87
N ASN A 358 15.92 17.99 -9.15
CA ASN A 358 16.80 18.89 -8.40
C ASN A 358 16.67 18.76 -6.88
N GLY A 359 15.92 17.83 -6.39
CA GLY A 359 15.78 17.53 -4.96
C GLY A 359 14.60 16.61 -4.67
N CYS A 360 14.78 15.72 -3.68
CA CYS A 360 13.73 14.88 -3.13
C CYS A 360 13.55 15.16 -1.64
N PHE A 361 12.31 15.08 -1.17
CA PHE A 361 11.91 15.23 0.22
C PHE A 361 11.14 13.98 0.62
N ALA A 362 11.88 12.99 1.12
CA ALA A 362 11.39 11.65 1.44
C ALA A 362 11.03 11.58 2.93
N ALA A 363 9.73 11.64 3.25
CA ALA A 363 9.27 11.49 4.62
C ALA A 363 8.93 10.04 4.94
N CYS A 364 9.40 9.55 6.10
CA CYS A 364 9.14 8.20 6.59
C CYS A 364 9.12 7.13 5.47
N PRO A 365 10.16 7.09 4.61
CA PRO A 365 10.13 6.25 3.42
C PRO A 365 9.96 4.77 3.79
N ASP A 366 9.28 4.02 2.96
CA ASP A 366 9.29 2.55 3.01
C ASP A 366 10.74 2.05 3.05
N PRO A 367 11.01 0.76 3.39
CA PRO A 367 12.36 0.33 3.66
C PRO A 367 13.36 0.66 2.55
N ILE A 368 14.25 1.62 2.80
CA ILE A 368 15.31 2.06 1.87
C ILE A 368 16.63 1.28 2.04
N ASP A 369 16.63 0.33 2.98
CA ASP A 369 17.72 -0.63 3.23
C ASP A 369 17.08 -1.94 3.68
N PHE A 370 17.19 -2.97 2.87
CA PHE A 370 16.53 -4.25 3.14
C PHE A 370 17.22 -5.14 4.19
N ARG A 371 18.28 -4.65 4.85
CA ARG A 371 18.73 -5.19 6.14
C ARG A 371 17.75 -4.85 7.26
N SER A 372 16.85 -3.93 6.99
CA SER A 372 15.74 -3.53 7.85
C SER A 372 14.48 -3.38 7.01
N LEU A 373 14.04 -4.48 6.37
CA LEU A 373 12.71 -4.57 5.77
C LEU A 373 11.70 -4.61 6.93
N CYS A 374 11.31 -3.43 7.43
CA CYS A 374 10.74 -3.25 8.78
C CYS A 374 11.73 -3.79 9.84
N LEU A 375 11.49 -4.98 10.39
CA LEU A 375 12.36 -5.67 11.36
C LEU A 375 13.03 -6.93 10.80
N VAL A 376 13.01 -7.15 9.50
CA VAL A 376 13.59 -8.33 8.86
C VAL A 376 14.87 -7.96 8.13
N ASP A 377 15.99 -8.61 8.44
CA ASP A 377 17.18 -8.59 7.58
C ASP A 377 17.06 -9.72 6.55
N ILE A 378 16.52 -9.39 5.36
CA ILE A 378 16.31 -10.42 4.31
C ILE A 378 17.62 -11.05 3.80
N TYR A 379 18.76 -10.50 4.17
CA TYR A 379 20.08 -11.03 3.78
C TYR A 379 20.66 -12.02 4.80
N LYS A 380 20.21 -11.95 6.06
CA LYS A 380 20.74 -12.78 7.16
C LYS A 380 19.70 -13.68 7.80
N ASP A 381 18.49 -13.16 8.05
CA ASP A 381 17.44 -13.91 8.73
C ASP A 381 17.02 -15.11 7.87
N LYS A 382 16.73 -16.23 8.49
CA LYS A 382 16.20 -17.41 7.80
C LYS A 382 14.69 -17.33 7.62
N ASN A 383 14.02 -16.61 8.52
CA ASN A 383 12.59 -16.53 8.59
C ASN A 383 12.11 -15.10 8.84
N ALA A 384 11.09 -14.67 8.09
CA ALA A 384 10.52 -13.35 8.21
C ALA A 384 9.56 -13.21 9.41
N PHE A 385 8.91 -14.30 9.83
CA PHE A 385 7.84 -14.26 10.86
C PHE A 385 8.38 -14.38 12.28
N TRP A 386 9.54 -15.01 12.46
CA TRP A 386 10.05 -15.41 13.76
C TRP A 386 11.50 -14.98 13.96
N TYR A 387 11.81 -14.55 15.18
CA TYR A 387 13.20 -14.41 15.59
C TYR A 387 13.77 -15.80 15.94
N ASP A 388 15.02 -16.04 15.56
CA ASP A 388 15.80 -17.16 16.11
C ASP A 388 15.97 -16.97 17.63
N SER A 389 15.55 -17.98 18.40
CA SER A 389 15.64 -17.96 19.85
C SER A 389 15.93 -19.38 20.35
N GLU A 390 16.81 -19.48 21.35
CA GLU A 390 17.16 -20.76 21.99
C GLU A 390 15.98 -21.40 22.73
N PHE A 391 15.00 -20.59 23.19
CA PHE A 391 13.95 -21.09 24.06
C PHE A 391 12.61 -21.32 23.36
N LYS A 392 12.25 -20.47 22.44
CA LYS A 392 11.03 -20.59 21.63
C LYS A 392 11.07 -19.67 20.42
N LYS A 393 10.19 -19.93 19.46
CA LYS A 393 9.92 -18.97 18.38
C LYS A 393 9.29 -17.71 18.96
N LEU A 394 9.90 -16.55 18.71
CA LEU A 394 9.35 -15.25 19.11
C LEU A 394 8.77 -14.58 17.86
N PRO A 395 7.46 -14.20 17.90
CA PRO A 395 6.86 -13.54 16.74
C PRO A 395 7.53 -12.20 16.48
N ARG A 396 7.80 -11.92 15.20
CA ARG A 396 8.38 -10.66 14.77
C ARG A 396 7.25 -9.63 14.56
N PRO A 397 7.29 -8.47 15.22
CA PRO A 397 6.30 -7.42 15.00
C PRO A 397 6.36 -6.88 13.57
N SER A 398 5.22 -6.47 13.02
CA SER A 398 5.11 -5.70 11.78
C SER A 398 4.59 -4.30 11.99
N HIS A 399 3.72 -4.11 12.98
CA HIS A 399 3.09 -2.83 13.27
C HIS A 399 2.97 -2.58 14.78
N ARG A 400 3.24 -1.33 15.20
CA ARG A 400 3.03 -0.83 16.56
C ARG A 400 2.20 0.46 16.55
N ASN A 401 1.43 0.70 17.61
CA ASN A 401 0.71 1.96 17.77
C ASN A 401 1.61 3.07 18.36
N TYR A 402 1.03 4.26 18.57
CA TYR A 402 1.71 5.43 19.12
C TYR A 402 2.25 5.24 20.56
N LEU A 403 1.76 4.26 21.30
CA LEU A 403 2.27 3.87 22.61
C LEU A 403 3.39 2.81 22.54
N GLY A 404 3.75 2.35 21.33
CA GLY A 404 4.72 1.30 21.12
C GLY A 404 4.18 -0.12 21.30
N GLN A 405 2.86 -0.29 21.48
CA GLN A 405 2.22 -1.59 21.63
C GLN A 405 2.10 -2.26 20.26
N ILE A 406 2.46 -3.54 20.20
CA ILE A 406 2.37 -4.35 18.98
C ILE A 406 0.90 -4.54 18.61
N GLN A 407 0.55 -4.17 17.39
CA GLN A 407 -0.79 -4.29 16.83
C GLN A 407 -0.91 -5.48 15.88
N ALA A 408 0.19 -5.84 15.23
CA ALA A 408 0.26 -7.00 14.35
C ALA A 408 1.68 -7.56 14.29
N THR A 409 1.77 -8.85 14.00
CA THR A 409 3.01 -9.55 13.68
C THR A 409 3.20 -9.70 12.17
N MET A 410 4.40 -10.07 11.76
CA MET A 410 4.72 -10.37 10.36
C MET A 410 3.86 -11.51 9.80
N GLU A 411 3.62 -12.55 10.61
CA GLU A 411 2.77 -13.68 10.22
C GLU A 411 1.32 -13.23 10.01
N GLU A 412 0.73 -12.52 10.98
CA GLU A 412 -0.65 -12.03 10.90
C GLU A 412 -0.88 -11.14 9.68
N ASN A 413 0.03 -10.19 9.43
CA ASN A 413 -0.07 -9.29 8.29
C ASN A 413 -0.04 -10.06 6.95
N ASN A 414 0.87 -11.02 6.81
CA ASN A 414 0.99 -11.83 5.61
C ASN A 414 -0.14 -12.86 5.45
N HIS A 415 -0.69 -13.40 6.54
CA HIS A 415 -1.87 -14.27 6.48
C HIS A 415 -3.14 -13.49 6.10
N TYR A 416 -3.27 -12.24 6.58
CA TYR A 416 -4.31 -11.33 6.10
C TYR A 416 -4.25 -11.16 4.58
N GLU A 417 -3.07 -10.88 4.03
CA GLU A 417 -2.88 -10.75 2.57
C GLU A 417 -3.20 -12.04 1.81
N LEU A 418 -2.84 -13.23 2.36
CA LEU A 418 -3.17 -14.52 1.73
C LEU A 418 -4.68 -14.78 1.62
N VAL A 419 -5.49 -14.26 2.53
CA VAL A 419 -6.95 -14.31 2.37
C VAL A 419 -7.39 -13.51 1.16
N LEU A 420 -6.82 -12.32 0.96
CA LEU A 420 -7.19 -11.40 -0.11
C LEU A 420 -6.66 -11.82 -1.49
N GLY A 421 -5.50 -12.49 -1.54
CA GLY A 421 -4.93 -12.95 -2.81
C GLY A 421 -3.79 -13.93 -2.66
N THR A 422 -3.68 -14.86 -3.60
CA THR A 422 -2.48 -15.66 -3.83
C THR A 422 -1.66 -15.04 -4.96
N LYS A 423 -0.42 -15.50 -5.17
CA LYS A 423 0.44 -15.06 -6.28
C LYS A 423 0.62 -13.54 -6.35
N THR A 424 0.79 -12.91 -5.19
CA THR A 424 1.01 -11.46 -5.06
C THR A 424 -0.18 -10.58 -5.50
N ARG A 425 -1.41 -11.09 -5.38
CA ARG A 425 -2.62 -10.41 -5.89
C ARG A 425 -3.54 -9.87 -4.81
N SER A 426 -3.04 -9.70 -3.59
CA SER A 426 -3.87 -9.19 -2.47
C SER A 426 -4.30 -7.73 -2.64
N GLY A 427 -3.53 -6.92 -3.35
CA GLY A 427 -3.69 -5.48 -3.42
C GLY A 427 -3.17 -4.76 -2.16
N GLU A 428 -2.27 -5.38 -1.41
CA GLU A 428 -1.75 -4.90 -0.13
C GLU A 428 -0.22 -4.75 -0.15
N GLN A 429 0.33 -4.16 0.91
CA GLN A 429 1.69 -3.64 0.99
C GLN A 429 2.81 -4.67 0.77
N TRP A 430 2.71 -5.87 1.37
CA TRP A 430 3.75 -6.89 1.22
C TRP A 430 3.75 -7.49 -0.18
N ASP A 431 2.57 -7.66 -0.74
CA ASP A 431 2.42 -8.17 -2.10
C ASP A 431 2.93 -7.15 -3.14
N ILE A 432 2.70 -5.82 -2.96
CA ILE A 432 3.24 -4.85 -3.92
C ILE A 432 4.76 -4.79 -3.85
N TRP A 433 5.39 -4.90 -2.68
CA TRP A 433 6.86 -4.97 -2.63
C TRP A 433 7.40 -6.16 -3.41
N GLU A 434 6.75 -7.33 -3.31
CA GLU A 434 7.12 -8.48 -4.15
C GLU A 434 6.85 -8.23 -5.64
N ALA A 435 5.72 -7.61 -6.00
CA ALA A 435 5.39 -7.30 -7.38
C ALA A 435 6.41 -6.33 -8.01
N VAL A 436 6.83 -5.30 -7.27
CA VAL A 436 7.80 -4.31 -7.76
C VAL A 436 9.21 -4.89 -7.78
N TYR A 437 9.66 -5.45 -6.65
CA TYR A 437 11.07 -5.72 -6.43
C TYR A 437 11.53 -7.12 -6.87
N SER A 438 10.61 -8.08 -7.05
CA SER A 438 11.00 -9.46 -7.37
C SER A 438 11.21 -9.71 -8.86
N PRO A 439 12.05 -10.69 -9.21
CA PRO A 439 12.08 -11.19 -10.59
C PRO A 439 10.78 -11.90 -10.94
N GLN A 440 10.43 -11.91 -12.23
CA GLN A 440 9.27 -12.64 -12.71
C GLN A 440 9.49 -14.15 -12.64
N GLY A 441 8.52 -14.88 -12.12
CA GLY A 441 8.51 -16.33 -12.09
C GLY A 441 8.18 -16.95 -13.45
N ASP A 442 8.34 -18.27 -13.58
CA ASP A 442 8.06 -19.00 -14.83
C ASP A 442 6.56 -19.00 -15.19
N ASP A 443 5.70 -18.88 -14.20
CA ASP A 443 4.25 -18.77 -14.33
C ASP A 443 3.76 -17.34 -14.65
N GLY A 444 4.68 -16.37 -14.76
CA GLY A 444 4.39 -14.96 -15.07
C GLY A 444 4.11 -14.09 -13.87
N TYR A 445 3.98 -14.66 -12.68
CA TYR A 445 3.77 -13.90 -11.43
C TYR A 445 5.11 -13.59 -10.73
N PRO A 446 5.13 -12.63 -9.79
CA PRO A 446 6.34 -12.33 -9.03
C PRO A 446 6.82 -13.53 -8.21
N LYS A 447 8.14 -13.74 -8.11
CA LYS A 447 8.70 -14.68 -7.15
C LYS A 447 8.58 -14.13 -5.74
N ARG A 448 8.17 -14.98 -4.79
CA ARG A 448 8.04 -14.63 -3.39
C ARG A 448 9.39 -14.37 -2.74
N ILE A 449 9.53 -13.28 -1.97
CA ILE A 449 10.70 -13.02 -1.13
C ILE A 449 10.76 -13.99 0.05
N PHE A 450 9.60 -14.41 0.54
CA PHE A 450 9.45 -15.48 1.54
C PHE A 450 8.14 -16.22 1.33
N ASN A 451 8.10 -17.45 1.83
CA ASN A 451 6.87 -18.24 1.85
C ASN A 451 5.86 -17.58 2.80
N LYS A 452 4.71 -17.18 2.29
CA LYS A 452 3.66 -16.45 3.05
C LYS A 452 2.95 -17.29 4.12
N GLU A 453 3.11 -18.62 4.14
CA GLU A 453 2.58 -19.49 5.17
C GLU A 453 3.62 -19.83 6.27
N THR A 454 4.90 -19.90 5.91
CA THR A 454 5.95 -20.36 6.82
C THR A 454 6.96 -19.28 7.21
N GLY A 455 7.04 -18.18 6.46
CA GLY A 455 8.01 -17.11 6.64
C GLY A 455 9.43 -17.42 6.13
N GLU A 456 9.69 -18.56 5.51
CA GLU A 456 11.02 -18.94 5.01
C GLU A 456 11.45 -18.02 3.86
N ILE A 457 12.65 -17.41 3.98
CA ILE A 457 13.16 -16.40 3.06
C ILE A 457 13.92 -17.05 1.89
N ASP A 458 13.58 -16.63 0.64
CA ASP A 458 14.33 -16.99 -0.56
C ASP A 458 15.51 -16.03 -0.77
N ARG A 459 16.72 -16.54 -0.55
CA ARG A 459 17.97 -15.78 -0.71
C ARG A 459 18.26 -15.34 -2.14
N SER A 460 17.78 -16.09 -3.13
CA SER A 460 17.98 -15.73 -4.54
C SER A 460 17.17 -14.48 -4.88
N VAL A 461 15.94 -14.40 -4.39
CA VAL A 461 15.06 -13.24 -4.54
C VAL A 461 15.61 -12.07 -3.72
N ALA A 462 16.05 -12.30 -2.47
CA ALA A 462 16.66 -11.25 -1.64
C ALA A 462 17.89 -10.61 -2.31
N ASN A 463 18.74 -11.40 -2.96
CA ASN A 463 19.89 -10.88 -3.72
C ASN A 463 19.45 -10.05 -4.94
N TYR A 464 18.38 -10.46 -5.64
CA TYR A 464 17.84 -9.68 -6.73
C TYR A 464 17.29 -8.31 -6.25
N TRP A 465 16.57 -8.30 -5.13
CA TRP A 465 16.08 -7.05 -4.50
C TRP A 465 17.26 -6.13 -4.15
N LYS A 466 18.32 -6.68 -3.55
CA LYS A 466 19.53 -5.94 -3.17
C LYS A 466 20.14 -5.17 -4.33
N GLU A 467 20.35 -5.87 -5.44
CA GLU A 467 21.06 -5.29 -6.59
C GLU A 467 20.24 -4.25 -7.35
N ASN A 468 18.90 -4.36 -7.30
CA ASN A 468 18.03 -3.56 -8.15
C ASN A 468 17.21 -2.51 -7.39
N TYR A 469 16.89 -2.72 -6.09
CA TYR A 469 15.93 -1.87 -5.38
C TYR A 469 16.34 -1.48 -3.94
N ASP A 470 17.40 -2.05 -3.35
CA ASP A 470 17.93 -1.56 -2.07
C ASP A 470 18.63 -0.22 -2.29
N LEU A 471 17.91 0.88 -2.01
CA LEU A 471 18.37 2.23 -2.35
C LEU A 471 19.68 2.59 -1.64
N ARG A 472 19.83 2.19 -0.36
CA ARG A 472 21.09 2.42 0.37
C ARG A 472 22.25 1.62 -0.23
N TYR A 473 22.03 0.36 -0.59
CA TYR A 473 23.07 -0.46 -1.22
C TYR A 473 23.47 0.10 -2.59
N ILE A 474 22.51 0.48 -3.41
CA ILE A 474 22.75 1.09 -4.74
C ILE A 474 23.55 2.38 -4.59
N LEU A 475 23.17 3.28 -3.66
CA LEU A 475 23.93 4.50 -3.39
C LEU A 475 25.36 4.20 -2.99
N GLN A 476 25.58 3.22 -2.10
CA GLN A 476 26.92 2.84 -1.66
C GLN A 476 27.75 2.24 -2.80
N ARG A 477 27.15 1.36 -3.60
CA ARG A 477 27.80 0.72 -4.75
C ARG A 477 28.22 1.75 -5.81
N ASP A 478 27.33 2.69 -6.10
CA ASP A 478 27.43 3.57 -7.26
C ASP A 478 27.75 5.03 -6.89
N TRP A 479 28.15 5.33 -5.65
CA TRP A 479 28.37 6.68 -5.17
C TRP A 479 29.34 7.49 -6.04
N LYS A 480 30.35 6.85 -6.60
CA LYS A 480 31.33 7.51 -7.48
C LYS A 480 30.68 8.19 -8.69
N SER A 481 29.62 7.60 -9.23
CA SER A 481 28.88 8.12 -10.39
C SER A 481 27.64 8.93 -10.00
N LEU A 482 26.92 8.48 -8.95
CA LEU A 482 25.67 9.12 -8.50
C LEU A 482 25.93 10.34 -7.60
N GLY A 483 26.95 10.28 -6.73
CA GLY A 483 27.22 11.32 -5.74
C GLY A 483 27.34 12.72 -6.34
N PRO A 484 28.11 12.96 -7.44
CA PRO A 484 28.18 14.27 -8.09
C PRO A 484 26.83 14.81 -8.58
N LYS A 485 25.91 13.93 -8.97
CA LYS A 485 24.58 14.29 -9.46
C LYS A 485 23.55 14.48 -8.33
N LEU A 486 23.81 13.90 -7.16
CA LEU A 486 22.88 13.88 -6.02
C LEU A 486 23.29 14.84 -4.90
N GLN A 487 24.43 15.50 -4.99
CA GLN A 487 24.91 16.42 -3.96
C GLN A 487 23.88 17.51 -3.63
N GLY A 488 23.47 17.58 -2.37
CA GLY A 488 22.50 18.55 -1.87
C GLY A 488 21.05 18.30 -2.29
N LYS A 489 20.74 17.14 -2.87
CA LYS A 489 19.39 16.81 -3.36
C LYS A 489 18.62 15.85 -2.44
N LEU A 490 19.28 15.17 -1.52
CA LEU A 490 18.67 14.13 -0.68
C LEU A 490 18.24 14.69 0.67
N HIS A 491 16.93 14.77 0.91
CA HIS A 491 16.34 15.16 2.20
C HIS A 491 15.44 14.03 2.69
N ILE A 492 15.75 13.45 3.84
CA ILE A 492 15.06 12.28 4.40
C ILE A 492 14.61 12.62 5.81
N TYR A 493 13.35 12.35 6.12
CA TYR A 493 12.71 12.64 7.41
C TYR A 493 12.05 11.38 7.94
N CYS A 494 12.18 11.10 9.23
CA CYS A 494 11.51 9.95 9.83
C CYS A 494 11.23 10.18 11.31
N GLY A 495 10.06 9.73 11.77
CA GLY A 495 9.80 9.64 13.20
C GLY A 495 10.59 8.46 13.81
N ASP A 496 11.24 8.65 14.95
CA ASP A 496 11.99 7.56 15.60
C ASP A 496 11.10 6.52 16.29
N MET A 497 9.78 6.80 16.38
CA MET A 497 8.73 5.86 16.76
C MET A 497 7.85 5.42 15.60
N ASP A 498 8.40 5.42 14.37
CA ASP A 498 7.65 4.98 13.18
C ASP A 498 6.88 3.67 13.42
N ASN A 499 5.60 3.65 13.06
CA ASN A 499 4.68 2.55 13.37
C ASN A 499 5.08 1.23 12.69
N TYR A 500 5.77 1.29 11.54
CA TYR A 500 6.24 0.15 10.76
C TYR A 500 7.74 -0.10 10.89
N TYR A 501 8.40 0.54 11.88
CA TYR A 501 9.84 0.43 12.15
C TYR A 501 10.74 0.92 10.99
N LEU A 502 10.25 1.79 10.12
CA LEU A 502 10.97 2.30 8.95
C LEU A 502 12.17 3.16 9.33
N ASN A 503 12.17 3.74 10.52
CA ASN A 503 13.31 4.46 11.10
C ASN A 503 14.61 3.64 11.08
N ASN A 504 14.54 2.30 11.20
CA ASN A 504 15.74 1.46 11.20
C ASN A 504 16.50 1.51 9.86
N ALA A 505 15.79 1.46 8.74
CA ALA A 505 16.38 1.60 7.41
C ALA A 505 16.96 3.01 7.19
N VAL A 506 16.30 4.05 7.74
CA VAL A 506 16.79 5.44 7.66
C VAL A 506 18.07 5.63 8.46
N TYR A 507 18.20 5.04 9.67
CA TYR A 507 19.46 5.08 10.45
C TYR A 507 20.63 4.47 9.67
N GLN A 508 20.41 3.38 8.96
CA GLN A 508 21.44 2.72 8.15
C GLN A 508 21.79 3.55 6.91
N MET A 509 20.81 4.20 6.28
CA MET A 509 21.03 5.14 5.18
C MET A 509 21.86 6.34 5.65
N GLU A 510 21.50 6.96 6.77
CA GLU A 510 22.23 8.10 7.36
C GLU A 510 23.67 7.74 7.71
N ALA A 511 23.86 6.56 8.34
CA ALA A 511 25.20 6.07 8.65
C ALA A 511 26.08 5.98 7.41
N PHE A 512 25.55 5.53 6.29
CA PHE A 512 26.25 5.54 5.01
C PHE A 512 26.50 6.96 4.49
N LEU A 513 25.46 7.81 4.40
CA LEU A 513 25.55 9.16 3.84
C LEU A 513 26.60 10.02 4.56
N LYS A 514 26.72 9.90 5.87
CA LYS A 514 27.76 10.58 6.68
C LYS A 514 29.19 10.15 6.34
N THR A 515 29.39 8.99 5.72
CA THR A 515 30.72 8.52 5.31
C THR A 515 31.12 8.96 3.91
N THR A 516 30.18 9.53 3.13
CA THR A 516 30.43 9.89 1.72
C THR A 516 31.49 10.96 1.58
N LYS A 517 32.33 10.82 0.54
CA LYS A 517 33.43 11.73 0.19
C LYS A 517 33.51 11.83 -1.33
N ASN A 518 33.91 13.02 -1.81
CA ASN A 518 34.15 13.27 -3.23
C ASN A 518 32.95 12.96 -4.15
N PRO A 519 31.77 13.58 -3.94
CA PRO A 519 31.50 14.62 -2.95
C PRO A 519 30.95 14.08 -1.64
N PHE A 520 30.92 14.90 -0.60
CA PHE A 520 30.04 14.70 0.54
C PHE A 520 28.59 14.91 0.08
N TYR A 521 27.63 14.12 0.60
CA TYR A 521 26.24 14.12 0.10
C TYR A 521 25.54 15.48 0.21
N GLY A 522 25.85 16.28 1.25
CA GLY A 522 25.41 17.66 1.39
C GLY A 522 23.90 17.88 1.50
N GLY A 523 23.15 16.82 1.74
CA GLY A 523 21.71 16.85 1.97
C GLY A 523 21.38 16.84 3.47
N GLU A 524 20.24 16.28 3.84
CA GLU A 524 19.69 16.30 5.19
C GLU A 524 19.06 14.96 5.54
N VAL A 525 19.31 14.47 6.75
CA VAL A 525 18.55 13.41 7.40
C VAL A 525 18.14 13.93 8.76
N ASP A 526 16.85 13.90 9.08
CA ASP A 526 16.28 14.51 10.28
C ASP A 526 15.22 13.60 10.92
N TYR A 527 15.13 13.64 12.25
CA TYR A 527 14.27 12.77 13.04
C TYR A 527 13.33 13.53 13.93
N GLY A 528 12.08 13.09 13.99
CA GLY A 528 11.11 13.54 14.98
C GLY A 528 11.22 12.73 16.27
N ASP A 529 11.53 13.38 17.39
CA ASP A 529 11.56 12.75 18.72
C ASP A 529 10.18 12.19 19.07
N ARG A 530 10.09 10.88 19.28
CA ARG A 530 8.85 10.11 19.51
C ARG A 530 7.76 10.31 18.44
N ALA A 531 8.11 10.86 17.29
CA ALA A 531 7.19 11.01 16.19
C ALA A 531 6.91 9.66 15.50
N GLU A 532 5.68 9.53 15.06
CA GLU A 532 5.18 8.33 14.41
C GLU A 532 5.39 8.36 12.90
N HIS A 533 4.87 7.35 12.24
CA HIS A 533 4.79 7.27 10.78
C HIS A 533 4.17 8.53 10.16
N CYS A 534 4.67 8.95 9.01
CA CYS A 534 4.35 10.19 8.30
C CYS A 534 4.86 11.49 8.94
N TRP A 535 5.80 11.44 9.89
CA TRP A 535 6.51 12.65 10.27
C TRP A 535 7.41 13.15 9.12
N ASN A 536 7.33 14.45 8.83
CA ASN A 536 7.81 15.03 7.58
C ASN A 536 8.86 16.16 7.76
N GLY A 537 9.48 16.25 8.93
CA GLY A 537 10.49 17.27 9.22
C GLY A 537 9.95 18.54 9.87
N ASP A 538 8.68 18.60 10.24
CA ASP A 538 8.08 19.76 10.90
C ASP A 538 8.26 19.69 12.44
N HIS A 539 9.22 20.42 12.98
CA HIS A 539 9.46 20.52 14.42
C HIS A 539 8.56 21.55 15.13
N VAL A 540 7.76 22.31 14.38
CA VAL A 540 6.99 23.44 14.94
C VAL A 540 5.55 23.03 15.25
N ASN A 541 4.94 22.26 14.34
CA ASN A 541 3.54 21.90 14.48
C ASN A 541 3.39 20.50 15.07
N PRO A 542 2.29 20.24 15.82
CA PRO A 542 1.96 18.88 16.26
C PRO A 542 1.87 17.90 15.08
N ASN A 543 2.18 16.62 15.31
CA ASN A 543 2.19 15.59 14.27
C ASN A 543 0.84 15.50 13.50
N TYR A 544 -0.31 15.67 14.18
CA TYR A 544 -1.62 15.67 13.53
C TYR A 544 -1.82 16.83 12.52
N LEU A 545 -1.09 17.94 12.69
CA LEU A 545 -1.14 19.10 11.82
C LEU A 545 -0.02 19.06 10.77
N SER A 546 1.20 18.69 11.18
CA SER A 546 2.38 18.70 10.29
C SER A 546 2.17 17.80 9.08
N ARG A 547 1.55 16.65 9.26
CA ARG A 547 1.26 15.69 8.17
C ARG A 547 0.32 16.23 7.08
N LEU A 548 -0.42 17.30 7.35
CA LEU A 548 -1.32 17.95 6.39
C LEU A 548 -0.62 19.06 5.57
N ARG A 549 0.67 19.30 5.79
CA ARG A 549 1.40 20.46 5.25
C ARG A 549 2.44 20.14 4.19
N TYR A 550 2.45 18.93 3.67
CA TYR A 550 3.43 18.50 2.65
C TYR A 550 3.55 19.46 1.46
N ASN A 551 2.44 19.99 0.95
CA ASN A 551 2.42 20.80 -0.27
C ASN A 551 3.06 22.19 -0.11
N THR A 552 3.38 22.63 1.10
CA THR A 552 3.92 23.97 1.34
C THR A 552 5.22 23.98 2.12
N MET A 553 5.47 22.97 2.97
CA MET A 553 6.55 23.04 3.96
C MET A 553 7.97 22.99 3.34
N TYR A 554 8.14 22.33 2.21
CA TYR A 554 9.45 22.20 1.55
C TYR A 554 9.81 23.37 0.65
N LEU A 555 8.86 24.25 0.35
CA LEU A 555 9.07 25.38 -0.58
C LEU A 555 10.28 26.27 -0.26
N PRO A 556 10.59 26.64 1.00
CA PRO A 556 11.78 27.44 1.28
C PRO A 556 13.08 26.77 0.83
N LYS A 557 13.20 25.45 1.04
CA LYS A 557 14.35 24.65 0.61
C LYS A 557 14.41 24.54 -0.92
N ILE A 558 13.27 24.33 -1.56
CA ILE A 558 13.13 24.27 -3.01
C ILE A 558 13.55 25.61 -3.65
N LEU A 559 13.04 26.74 -3.16
CA LEU A 559 13.38 28.08 -3.67
C LEU A 559 14.87 28.38 -3.54
N LYS A 560 15.47 28.04 -2.39
CA LYS A 560 16.91 28.17 -2.18
C LYS A 560 17.67 27.33 -3.21
N ARG A 561 17.30 26.07 -3.38
CA ARG A 561 17.95 25.16 -4.32
C ARG A 561 17.87 25.66 -5.77
N ILE A 562 16.70 26.17 -6.21
CA ILE A 562 16.54 26.80 -7.53
C ILE A 562 17.52 27.98 -7.69
N GLN A 563 17.63 28.85 -6.69
CA GLN A 563 18.54 30.00 -6.75
C GLN A 563 20.01 29.61 -6.87
N GLU A 564 20.42 28.52 -6.22
CA GLU A 564 21.80 28.04 -6.19
C GLU A 564 22.19 27.21 -7.41
N SER A 565 21.24 26.54 -8.07
CA SER A 565 21.51 25.50 -9.08
C SER A 565 20.91 25.75 -10.45
N ALA A 566 20.02 26.75 -10.62
CA ALA A 566 19.46 27.03 -11.93
C ALA A 566 20.56 27.45 -12.92
N PRO A 567 20.53 26.98 -14.18
CA PRO A 567 21.50 27.37 -15.19
C PRO A 567 21.55 28.88 -15.40
N LYS A 568 22.73 29.39 -15.78
CA LYS A 568 22.88 30.83 -16.09
C LYS A 568 21.92 31.22 -17.20
N GLY A 569 21.08 32.23 -16.94
CA GLY A 569 20.08 32.73 -17.89
C GLY A 569 18.74 32.02 -17.81
N ALA A 570 18.56 31.02 -16.92
CA ALA A 570 17.27 30.40 -16.67
C ALA A 570 16.25 31.40 -16.14
N ASP A 571 14.98 31.22 -16.53
CA ASP A 571 13.89 32.08 -16.05
C ASP A 571 13.47 31.63 -14.62
N ILE A 572 14.02 32.29 -13.62
CA ILE A 572 13.67 32.11 -12.21
C ILE A 572 12.74 33.20 -11.67
N LYS A 573 12.12 34.00 -12.53
CA LYS A 573 11.33 35.18 -12.14
C LYS A 573 9.90 35.21 -12.67
N SER A 574 9.63 34.70 -13.87
CA SER A 574 8.31 34.85 -14.52
C SER A 574 7.16 34.24 -13.73
N TRP A 575 7.44 33.28 -12.87
CA TRP A 575 6.49 32.58 -11.98
C TRP A 575 6.42 33.18 -10.56
N ARG A 576 7.01 34.36 -10.33
CA ARG A 576 7.00 35.08 -9.04
C ARG A 576 6.19 36.39 -9.11
N TYR A 577 5.05 36.37 -9.81
CA TYR A 577 4.13 37.48 -9.90
C TYR A 577 3.11 37.55 -8.77
#